data_4db1e3b38bc7b2d6b317cb9446614f7e
#
_entry.id   4db1e3b38bc7b2d6b317cb9446614f7e
#
_cell.length_a   1.000
_cell.length_b   1.000
_cell.length_c   1.000
_cell.angle_alpha   90.00
_cell.angle_beta   90.00
_cell.angle_gamma   90.00
#
_symmetry.space_group_name_H-M   'P 1'
#
loop_
_entity.id
_entity.type
_entity.pdbx_description
1 polymer ?
#
loop_
_entity_poly.entity_id
_entity_poly.type
_entity_poly.pdbx_seq_one_letter_code
_entity_poly.pdbx_strand_id
1 'polypeptide(L)'
;MFYLHKLLKYAIIKPYCGLGKKKKRRSERNKKMLNDKVILLTGGTGSFGKAFTKYVLNNYNPQKIIIYSRDEFKQFIMQNDFKKEFPEKFSKLRFFIGDVRDKERLKRAMEGVDFVVHAAALKQVPACEYNPQEAIKTNIHGAQNVIDAALDSGVKKVVALSTDKAVNPVNLYGGT
;
A
#
# COMPACT_ATOMS: atom_id res chain seq x y z
N MET A 1 -17.36 -5.06 4.83
CA MET A 1 -17.30 -3.60 4.66
C MET A 1 -16.88 -2.84 5.94
N PHE A 2 -17.21 -3.32 7.15
CA PHE A 2 -16.83 -2.69 8.43
C PHE A 2 -15.34 -2.78 8.81
N TYR A 3 -14.59 -3.76 8.31
CA TYR A 3 -13.18 -3.98 8.69
C TYR A 3 -12.19 -2.99 8.07
N LEU A 4 -12.43 -2.54 6.84
CA LEU A 4 -11.53 -1.61 6.15
C LEU A 4 -11.52 -0.22 6.79
N HIS A 5 -12.66 0.21 7.34
CA HIS A 5 -12.78 1.51 8.02
C HIS A 5 -12.03 1.54 9.37
N LYS A 6 -11.90 0.37 10.03
CA LYS A 6 -11.09 0.22 11.25
C LYS A 6 -9.59 0.19 10.95
N LEU A 7 -9.14 -0.52 9.90
CA LEU A 7 -7.73 -0.63 9.54
C LEU A 7 -7.10 0.73 9.14
N LEU A 8 -7.84 1.58 8.43
CA LEU A 8 -7.39 2.95 8.11
C LEU A 8 -7.24 3.85 9.34
N LYS A 9 -7.85 3.51 10.48
CA LYS A 9 -7.72 4.27 11.73
C LYS A 9 -6.45 3.94 12.53
N TYR A 10 -5.87 2.75 12.36
CA TYR A 10 -4.74 2.27 13.18
C TYR A 10 -3.35 2.39 12.52
N ALA A 11 -3.28 2.66 11.22
CA ALA A 11 -2.01 2.73 10.48
C ALA A 11 -1.39 4.14 10.38
N ILE A 12 -1.80 5.09 11.22
CA ILE A 12 -1.20 6.44 11.24
C ILE A 12 -0.27 6.55 12.44
N ILE A 13 1.02 6.39 12.23
CA ILE A 13 2.04 6.86 13.17
C ILE A 13 1.97 8.38 13.18
N LYS A 14 1.40 8.95 14.25
CA LYS A 14 1.38 10.40 14.48
C LYS A 14 2.72 10.85 15.04
N PRO A 15 3.29 11.96 14.58
CA PRO A 15 4.19 12.72 15.42
C PRO A 15 3.39 13.31 16.58
N TYR A 16 3.87 13.10 17.79
CA TYR A 16 3.31 13.62 19.02
C TYR A 16 3.38 15.16 19.02
N CYS A 17 2.25 15.85 19.01
CA CYS A 17 2.12 17.20 19.57
C CYS A 17 0.65 17.61 19.77
N GLY A 18 0.30 18.02 20.99
CA GLY A 18 -0.72 19.02 21.32
C GLY A 18 -2.20 18.58 21.32
N LEU A 19 -2.73 18.34 22.50
CA LEU A 19 -4.16 18.36 22.85
C LEU A 19 -4.79 19.74 22.61
N GLY A 20 -5.92 19.79 21.90
CA GLY A 20 -6.78 20.97 21.85
C GLY A 20 -7.81 20.97 20.73
N LYS A 21 -9.09 20.81 21.08
CA LYS A 21 -10.32 21.17 20.34
C LYS A 21 -10.27 21.22 18.81
N LYS A 22 -10.82 20.19 18.09
CA LYS A 22 -11.30 20.29 16.69
C LYS A 22 -11.87 18.97 16.14
N LYS A 23 -13.02 18.48 16.65
CA LYS A 23 -13.70 17.30 16.08
C LYS A 23 -14.34 17.56 14.69
N LYS A 24 -14.87 18.74 14.41
CA LYS A 24 -15.57 19.06 13.14
C LYS A 24 -14.63 19.32 11.97
N ARG A 25 -13.54 20.05 12.16
CA ARG A 25 -12.52 20.31 11.13
C ARG A 25 -11.71 19.05 10.73
N ARG A 26 -11.68 18.03 11.57
CA ARG A 26 -10.97 16.76 11.29
C ARG A 26 -11.72 15.89 10.27
N SER A 27 -13.06 15.92 10.25
CA SER A 27 -13.88 15.18 9.27
C SER A 27 -13.70 15.71 7.84
N GLU A 28 -13.68 17.01 7.65
CA GLU A 28 -13.49 17.64 6.33
C GLU A 28 -12.04 17.55 5.83
N ARG A 29 -11.05 17.66 6.72
CA ARG A 29 -9.64 17.44 6.40
C ARG A 29 -9.38 16.00 5.93
N ASN A 30 -10.04 15.02 6.54
CA ASN A 30 -9.90 13.61 6.15
C ASN A 30 -10.55 13.32 4.79
N LYS A 31 -11.63 14.03 4.43
CA LYS A 31 -12.30 13.87 3.13
C LYS A 31 -11.46 14.35 1.93
N LYS A 32 -10.41 15.16 2.16
CA LYS A 32 -9.57 15.69 1.07
C LYS A 32 -8.14 15.11 1.04
N MET A 33 -7.78 14.25 1.99
CA MET A 33 -6.38 13.83 2.21
C MET A 33 -5.73 13.17 0.98
N LEU A 34 -6.48 12.40 0.20
CA LEU A 34 -5.98 11.67 -0.97
C LEU A 34 -6.34 12.35 -2.30
N ASN A 35 -7.05 13.50 -2.27
CA ASN A 35 -7.35 14.24 -3.49
C ASN A 35 -6.07 14.86 -4.05
N ASP A 36 -5.96 14.82 -5.38
CA ASP A 36 -4.84 15.39 -6.14
C ASP A 36 -3.46 14.84 -5.69
N LYS A 37 -3.44 13.59 -5.18
CA LYS A 37 -2.23 12.89 -4.75
C LYS A 37 -1.90 11.74 -5.69
N VAL A 38 -0.60 11.53 -5.85
CA VAL A 38 -0.05 10.34 -6.48
C VAL A 38 0.22 9.31 -5.39
N ILE A 39 -0.41 8.14 -5.49
CA ILE A 39 -0.35 7.08 -4.50
C ILE A 39 0.27 5.84 -5.14
N LEU A 40 1.31 5.28 -4.53
CA LEU A 40 1.86 3.99 -4.93
C LEU A 40 1.40 2.92 -3.93
N LEU A 41 0.93 1.81 -4.46
CA LEU A 41 0.43 0.67 -3.69
C LEU A 41 1.21 -0.59 -4.05
N THR A 42 2.10 -1.05 -3.19
CA THR A 42 2.76 -2.34 -3.36
C THR A 42 1.83 -3.48 -2.97
N GLY A 43 1.96 -4.63 -3.64
CA GLY A 43 0.99 -5.70 -3.46
C GLY A 43 -0.42 -5.34 -3.96
N GLY A 44 -0.51 -4.38 -4.87
CA GLY A 44 -1.74 -3.74 -5.30
C GLY A 44 -2.77 -4.67 -5.95
N THR A 45 -2.35 -5.81 -6.50
CA THR A 45 -3.26 -6.82 -7.08
C THR A 45 -3.85 -7.80 -6.07
N GLY A 46 -3.41 -7.73 -4.80
CA GLY A 46 -3.97 -8.53 -3.71
C GLY A 46 -5.37 -8.05 -3.27
N SER A 47 -6.00 -8.82 -2.38
CA SER A 47 -7.35 -8.51 -1.87
C SER A 47 -7.43 -7.12 -1.24
N PHE A 48 -6.46 -6.77 -0.38
CA PHE A 48 -6.37 -5.43 0.20
C PHE A 48 -6.18 -4.35 -0.87
N GLY A 49 -5.24 -4.58 -1.81
CA GLY A 49 -4.92 -3.61 -2.85
C GLY A 49 -6.12 -3.28 -3.75
N LYS A 50 -6.86 -4.30 -4.18
CA LYS A 50 -8.10 -4.12 -4.94
C LYS A 50 -9.15 -3.34 -4.14
N ALA A 51 -9.40 -3.74 -2.88
CA ALA A 51 -10.36 -3.07 -2.02
C ALA A 51 -9.98 -1.62 -1.71
N PHE A 52 -8.70 -1.34 -1.43
CA PHE A 52 -8.18 0.00 -1.21
C PHE A 52 -8.36 0.88 -2.46
N THR A 53 -7.97 0.36 -3.63
CA THR A 53 -8.10 1.10 -4.90
C THR A 53 -9.56 1.45 -5.19
N LYS A 54 -10.50 0.50 -5.04
CA LYS A 54 -11.95 0.75 -5.16
C LYS A 54 -12.42 1.81 -4.18
N TYR A 55 -12.02 1.70 -2.91
CA TYR A 55 -12.39 2.67 -1.88
C TYR A 55 -11.91 4.09 -2.23
N VAL A 56 -10.66 4.22 -2.68
CA VAL A 56 -10.08 5.52 -3.05
C VAL A 56 -10.80 6.11 -4.27
N LEU A 57 -11.04 5.31 -5.30
CA LEU A 57 -11.77 5.79 -6.49
C LEU A 57 -13.21 6.19 -6.19
N ASN A 58 -13.89 5.52 -5.25
CA ASN A 58 -15.26 5.88 -4.87
C ASN A 58 -15.36 7.14 -4.01
N ASN A 59 -14.39 7.36 -3.10
CA ASN A 59 -14.52 8.39 -2.06
C ASN A 59 -13.59 9.58 -2.24
N TYR A 60 -12.60 9.48 -3.16
CA TYR A 60 -11.58 10.51 -3.39
C TYR A 60 -11.38 10.75 -4.88
N ASN A 61 -10.65 11.81 -5.17
CA ASN A 61 -10.22 12.17 -6.52
C ASN A 61 -8.69 12.22 -6.57
N PRO A 62 -7.98 11.06 -6.53
CA PRO A 62 -6.53 11.06 -6.62
C PRO A 62 -6.07 11.57 -7.99
N GLN A 63 -4.86 12.12 -8.05
CA GLN A 63 -4.23 12.42 -9.33
C GLN A 63 -3.86 11.11 -10.06
N LYS A 64 -3.29 10.15 -9.31
CA LYS A 64 -2.86 8.85 -9.84
C LYS A 64 -2.79 7.80 -8.75
N ILE A 65 -3.10 6.56 -9.09
CA ILE A 65 -2.83 5.39 -8.24
C ILE A 65 -1.95 4.43 -9.05
N ILE A 66 -0.76 4.14 -8.53
CA ILE A 66 0.21 3.23 -9.12
C ILE A 66 0.07 1.87 -8.44
N ILE A 67 -0.37 0.87 -9.19
CA ILE A 67 -0.49 -0.52 -8.76
C ILE A 67 0.84 -1.21 -9.02
N TYR A 68 1.59 -1.49 -7.98
CA TYR A 68 2.91 -2.12 -8.07
C TYR A 68 2.84 -3.57 -7.60
N SER A 69 3.11 -4.51 -8.48
CA SER A 69 3.11 -5.94 -8.17
C SER A 69 3.93 -6.75 -9.19
N ARG A 70 4.33 -7.97 -8.79
CA ARG A 70 5.14 -8.87 -9.63
C ARG A 70 4.34 -9.58 -10.72
N ASP A 71 3.07 -9.86 -10.44
CA ASP A 71 2.21 -10.74 -11.21
C ASP A 71 1.50 -9.96 -12.32
N GLU A 72 1.98 -10.11 -13.56
CA GLU A 72 1.41 -9.46 -14.74
C GLU A 72 -0.02 -9.92 -15.03
N PHE A 73 -0.30 -11.20 -14.81
CA PHE A 73 -1.62 -11.75 -15.09
C PHE A 73 -2.69 -11.19 -14.14
N LYS A 74 -2.36 -11.09 -12.84
CA LYS A 74 -3.25 -10.43 -11.89
C LYS A 74 -3.42 -8.94 -12.19
N GLN A 75 -2.39 -8.27 -12.71
CA GLN A 75 -2.52 -6.89 -13.18
C GLN A 75 -3.46 -6.81 -14.39
N PHE A 76 -3.32 -7.68 -15.36
CA PHE A 76 -4.20 -7.74 -16.53
C PHE A 76 -5.68 -7.97 -16.15
N ILE A 77 -5.95 -8.94 -15.26
CA ILE A 77 -7.30 -9.16 -14.74
C ILE A 77 -7.83 -7.89 -14.06
N MET A 78 -7.03 -7.31 -13.16
CA MET A 78 -7.42 -6.09 -12.43
C MET A 78 -7.69 -4.92 -13.38
N GLN A 79 -6.89 -4.76 -14.44
CA GLN A 79 -7.12 -3.71 -15.45
C GLN A 79 -8.48 -3.87 -16.13
N ASN A 80 -8.80 -5.09 -16.57
CA ASN A 80 -10.07 -5.37 -17.24
C ASN A 80 -11.28 -5.14 -16.31
N ASP A 81 -11.18 -5.58 -15.05
CA ASP A 81 -12.23 -5.39 -14.05
C ASP A 81 -12.44 -3.90 -13.77
N PHE A 82 -11.36 -3.16 -13.52
CA PHE A 82 -11.43 -1.75 -13.15
C PHE A 82 -11.81 -0.84 -14.34
N LYS A 83 -11.46 -1.22 -15.56
CA LYS A 83 -11.90 -0.51 -16.77
C LYS A 83 -13.41 -0.59 -16.94
N LYS A 84 -14.02 -1.73 -16.59
CA LYS A 84 -15.48 -1.92 -16.62
C LYS A 84 -16.18 -1.20 -15.46
N GLU A 85 -15.62 -1.30 -14.24
CA GLU A 85 -16.25 -0.77 -13.02
C GLU A 85 -16.07 0.75 -12.86
N PHE A 86 -14.95 1.31 -13.36
CA PHE A 86 -14.59 2.74 -13.23
C PHE A 86 -14.13 3.35 -14.56
N PRO A 87 -14.93 3.33 -15.62
CA PRO A 87 -14.49 3.78 -16.95
C PRO A 87 -13.94 5.21 -16.96
N GLU A 88 -14.61 6.15 -16.28
CA GLU A 88 -14.21 7.56 -16.21
C GLU A 88 -12.95 7.81 -15.38
N LYS A 89 -12.68 6.96 -14.38
CA LYS A 89 -11.54 7.10 -13.47
C LYS A 89 -10.39 6.15 -13.80
N PHE A 90 -10.56 5.28 -14.78
CA PHE A 90 -9.54 4.29 -15.14
C PHE A 90 -8.23 4.95 -15.59
N SER A 91 -8.31 6.11 -16.27
CA SER A 91 -7.14 6.90 -16.68
C SER A 91 -6.23 7.32 -15.52
N LYS A 92 -6.71 7.27 -14.26
CA LYS A 92 -5.94 7.56 -13.06
C LYS A 92 -5.11 6.36 -12.57
N LEU A 93 -5.36 5.16 -13.07
CA LEU A 93 -4.63 3.97 -12.70
C LEU A 93 -3.38 3.80 -13.56
N ARG A 94 -2.29 3.37 -12.94
CA ARG A 94 -1.05 2.95 -13.61
C ARG A 94 -0.65 1.61 -13.04
N PHE A 95 -0.29 0.69 -13.92
CA PHE A 95 0.10 -0.66 -13.56
C PHE A 95 1.59 -0.82 -13.81
N PHE A 96 2.32 -1.03 -12.73
CA PHE A 96 3.77 -1.19 -12.74
C PHE A 96 4.13 -2.63 -12.34
N ILE A 97 4.72 -3.37 -13.26
CA ILE A 97 5.33 -4.66 -12.94
C ILE A 97 6.64 -4.39 -12.22
N GLY A 98 6.77 -4.97 -11.01
CA GLY A 98 7.99 -4.86 -10.22
C GLY A 98 7.91 -5.65 -8.91
N ASP A 99 9.09 -5.98 -8.39
CA ASP A 99 9.28 -6.69 -7.13
C ASP A 99 9.80 -5.70 -6.07
N VAL A 100 9.31 -5.79 -4.83
CA VAL A 100 9.80 -4.97 -3.72
C VAL A 100 11.25 -5.28 -3.35
N ARG A 101 11.77 -6.42 -3.78
CA ARG A 101 13.18 -6.80 -3.63
C ARG A 101 14.11 -6.02 -4.57
N ASP A 102 13.56 -5.38 -5.60
CA ASP A 102 14.28 -4.55 -6.56
C ASP A 102 14.15 -3.06 -6.17
N LYS A 103 15.19 -2.56 -5.50
CA LYS A 103 15.23 -1.17 -5.01
C LYS A 103 15.23 -0.15 -6.15
N GLU A 104 15.96 -0.42 -7.23
CA GLU A 104 16.05 0.52 -8.35
C GLU A 104 14.70 0.63 -9.10
N ARG A 105 14.01 -0.50 -9.25
CA ARG A 105 12.66 -0.51 -9.82
C ARG A 105 11.66 0.25 -8.95
N LEU A 106 11.78 0.13 -7.61
CA LEU A 106 10.97 0.89 -6.67
C LEU A 106 11.24 2.40 -6.78
N LYS A 107 12.50 2.84 -6.83
CA LYS A 107 12.85 4.26 -7.01
C LYS A 107 12.18 4.83 -8.25
N ARG A 108 12.29 4.14 -9.38
CA ARG A 108 11.66 4.54 -10.63
C ARG A 108 10.14 4.62 -10.54
N ALA A 109 9.52 3.68 -9.80
CA ALA A 109 8.08 3.68 -9.58
C ALA A 109 7.60 4.77 -8.62
N MET A 110 8.48 5.25 -7.72
CA MET A 110 8.19 6.27 -6.72
C MET A 110 8.45 7.70 -7.18
N GLU A 111 8.92 7.90 -8.40
CA GLU A 111 9.14 9.24 -8.94
C GLU A 111 7.82 10.04 -8.96
N GLY A 112 7.81 11.19 -8.25
CA GLY A 112 6.63 12.05 -8.11
C GLY A 112 5.50 11.48 -7.25
N VAL A 113 5.75 10.43 -6.45
CA VAL A 113 4.77 9.84 -5.53
C VAL A 113 4.67 10.65 -4.25
N ASP A 114 3.44 11.00 -3.84
CA ASP A 114 3.19 11.64 -2.55
C ASP A 114 3.10 10.64 -1.40
N PHE A 115 2.39 9.51 -1.62
CA PHE A 115 2.09 8.53 -0.58
C PHE A 115 2.36 7.11 -1.06
N VAL A 116 2.94 6.29 -0.19
CA VAL A 116 3.13 4.87 -0.41
C VAL A 116 2.28 4.08 0.58
N VAL A 117 1.55 3.08 0.08
CA VAL A 117 0.90 2.05 0.89
C VAL A 117 1.59 0.73 0.60
N HIS A 118 2.32 0.22 1.59
CA HIS A 118 3.07 -1.02 1.46
C HIS A 118 2.24 -2.19 1.98
N ALA A 119 1.77 -3.05 1.05
CA ALA A 119 0.96 -4.22 1.34
C ALA A 119 1.52 -5.51 0.71
N ALA A 120 2.73 -5.45 0.13
CA ALA A 120 3.40 -6.61 -0.42
C ALA A 120 4.08 -7.40 0.70
N ALA A 121 3.70 -8.67 0.85
CA ALA A 121 4.34 -9.60 1.78
C ALA A 121 4.08 -11.05 1.33
N LEU A 122 4.97 -11.96 1.73
CA LEU A 122 4.67 -13.39 1.82
C LEU A 122 4.00 -13.64 3.17
N LYS A 123 2.81 -14.26 3.16
CA LYS A 123 1.97 -14.38 4.36
C LYS A 123 1.39 -15.77 4.61
N GLN A 124 1.63 -16.70 3.70
CA GLN A 124 1.21 -18.08 3.88
C GLN A 124 2.21 -18.79 4.78
N VAL A 125 1.82 -19.13 6.00
CA VAL A 125 2.72 -19.69 7.02
C VAL A 125 3.47 -20.93 6.50
N PRO A 126 2.82 -21.98 5.94
CA PRO A 126 3.56 -23.14 5.44
C PRO A 126 4.56 -22.78 4.33
N ALA A 127 4.22 -21.84 3.47
CA ALA A 127 5.12 -21.40 2.40
C ALA A 127 6.32 -20.62 2.93
N CYS A 128 6.13 -19.79 3.96
CA CYS A 128 7.19 -19.03 4.60
C CYS A 128 8.15 -19.97 5.36
N GLU A 129 7.61 -20.95 6.08
CA GLU A 129 8.42 -21.96 6.79
C GLU A 129 9.25 -22.83 5.83
N TYR A 130 8.67 -23.22 4.71
CA TYR A 130 9.37 -24.00 3.69
C TYR A 130 10.40 -23.18 2.90
N ASN A 131 10.16 -21.87 2.74
CA ASN A 131 11.04 -20.95 1.98
C ASN A 131 11.46 -19.74 2.84
N PRO A 132 12.21 -19.96 3.93
CA PRO A 132 12.50 -18.90 4.92
C PRO A 132 13.25 -17.72 4.29
N GLN A 133 14.22 -17.98 3.43
CA GLN A 133 15.00 -16.92 2.78
C GLN A 133 14.14 -16.03 1.88
N GLU A 134 13.15 -16.60 1.19
CA GLU A 134 12.26 -15.81 0.35
C GLU A 134 11.30 -14.95 1.18
N ALA A 135 10.87 -15.43 2.36
CA ALA A 135 10.11 -14.67 3.32
C ALA A 135 10.93 -13.47 3.83
N ILE A 136 12.17 -13.70 4.27
CA ILE A 136 13.11 -12.66 4.74
C ILE A 136 13.36 -11.63 3.64
N LYS A 137 13.71 -12.08 2.42
CA LYS A 137 13.97 -11.18 1.28
C LYS A 137 12.76 -10.32 0.94
N THR A 138 11.55 -10.87 1.02
CA THR A 138 10.34 -10.13 0.64
C THR A 138 9.85 -9.24 1.77
N ASN A 139 9.74 -9.78 3.00
CA ASN A 139 9.09 -9.08 4.10
C ASN A 139 10.05 -8.11 4.80
N ILE A 140 11.34 -8.48 4.95
CA ILE A 140 12.33 -7.62 5.62
C ILE A 140 13.06 -6.75 4.61
N HIS A 141 13.82 -7.36 3.68
CA HIS A 141 14.60 -6.56 2.72
C HIS A 141 13.69 -5.79 1.75
N GLY A 142 12.55 -6.37 1.36
CA GLY A 142 11.55 -5.67 0.54
C GLY A 142 10.97 -4.44 1.24
N ALA A 143 10.66 -4.54 2.55
CA ALA A 143 10.22 -3.39 3.33
C ALA A 143 11.33 -2.34 3.48
N GLN A 144 12.58 -2.76 3.73
CA GLN A 144 13.73 -1.85 3.77
C GLN A 144 13.90 -1.11 2.43
N ASN A 145 13.83 -1.81 1.30
CA ASN A 145 13.92 -1.19 -0.02
C ASN A 145 12.80 -0.16 -0.27
N VAL A 146 11.57 -0.44 0.22
CA VAL A 146 10.46 0.51 0.13
C VAL A 146 10.75 1.77 0.94
N ILE A 147 11.30 1.64 2.15
CA ILE A 147 11.68 2.77 3.01
C ILE A 147 12.76 3.60 2.31
N ASP A 148 13.85 2.96 1.88
CA ASP A 148 14.97 3.63 1.24
C ASP A 148 14.54 4.36 -0.05
N ALA A 149 13.80 3.65 -0.93
CA ALA A 149 13.30 4.25 -2.16
C ALA A 149 12.35 5.43 -1.90
N ALA A 150 11.53 5.35 -0.84
CA ALA A 150 10.63 6.43 -0.46
C ALA A 150 11.39 7.65 0.05
N LEU A 151 12.45 7.45 0.85
CA LEU A 151 13.33 8.53 1.31
C LEU A 151 14.05 9.20 0.14
N ASP A 152 14.67 8.39 -0.73
CA ASP A 152 15.41 8.86 -1.91
C ASP A 152 14.50 9.64 -2.89
N SER A 153 13.22 9.27 -2.99
CA SER A 153 12.24 9.89 -3.90
C SER A 153 11.43 11.05 -3.26
N GLY A 154 11.70 11.40 -2.01
CA GLY A 154 10.99 12.49 -1.32
C GLY A 154 9.50 12.19 -1.03
N VAL A 155 9.12 10.93 -0.87
CA VAL A 155 7.76 10.52 -0.52
C VAL A 155 7.35 11.12 0.82
N LYS A 156 6.17 11.75 0.87
CA LYS A 156 5.70 12.47 2.06
C LYS A 156 5.24 11.56 3.18
N LYS A 157 4.73 10.36 2.86
CA LYS A 157 4.22 9.41 3.83
C LYS A 157 4.25 7.99 3.31
N VAL A 158 4.74 7.08 4.14
CA VAL A 158 4.65 5.65 3.93
C VAL A 158 3.75 5.05 5.00
N VAL A 159 2.82 4.18 4.60
CA VAL A 159 1.98 3.38 5.49
C VAL A 159 2.21 1.92 5.15
N ALA A 160 2.73 1.14 6.08
CA ALA A 160 2.89 -0.30 5.93
C ALA A 160 1.77 -1.04 6.66
N LEU A 161 1.29 -2.13 6.05
CA LEU A 161 0.37 -3.05 6.72
C LEU A 161 1.15 -3.96 7.65
N SER A 162 0.60 -4.16 8.83
CA SER A 162 1.07 -5.14 9.81
C SER A 162 0.06 -6.29 9.92
N THR A 163 0.40 -7.29 10.72
CA THR A 163 -0.40 -8.47 10.98
C THR A 163 -0.58 -8.70 12.48
N ASP A 164 -1.69 -9.34 12.88
CA ASP A 164 -1.91 -9.83 14.24
C ASP A 164 -0.88 -10.88 14.66
N LYS A 165 -0.31 -11.61 13.70
CA LYS A 165 0.71 -12.64 13.93
C LYS A 165 2.06 -12.09 14.36
N ALA A 166 2.28 -10.78 14.23
CA ALA A 166 3.46 -10.09 14.76
C ALA A 166 3.41 -9.89 16.28
N VAL A 167 2.24 -10.12 16.90
CA VAL A 167 2.07 -10.07 18.34
C VAL A 167 2.43 -11.44 18.91
N ASN A 168 3.55 -11.55 19.64
CA ASN A 168 4.10 -12.80 20.16
C ASN A 168 4.25 -13.86 19.05
N PRO A 169 5.16 -13.65 18.08
CA PRO A 169 5.25 -14.47 16.89
C PRO A 169 5.68 -15.91 17.22
N VAL A 170 4.94 -16.87 16.70
CA VAL A 170 5.22 -18.33 16.85
C VAL A 170 5.66 -18.98 15.53
N ASN A 171 5.81 -18.18 14.47
CA ASN A 171 6.23 -18.63 13.14
C ASN A 171 6.99 -17.54 12.39
N LEU A 172 7.67 -17.93 11.32
CA LEU A 172 8.52 -17.02 10.54
C LEU A 172 7.73 -15.84 9.96
N TYR A 173 6.51 -16.06 9.49
CA TYR A 173 5.68 -14.97 8.97
C TYR A 173 5.40 -13.90 10.04
N GLY A 174 5.13 -14.32 11.26
CA GLY A 174 4.92 -13.40 12.38
C GLY A 174 6.20 -12.65 12.78
N GLY A 175 7.37 -13.28 12.60
CA GLY A 175 8.69 -12.73 12.91
C GLY A 175 9.28 -11.85 11.79
N THR A 176 8.67 -11.82 10.62
CA THR A 176 9.12 -11.06 9.44
C THR A 176 8.09 -10.04 9.00
#